data_a532e46b933f102b82a18eff1efc321e
#
_entry.id   a532e46b933f102b82a18eff1efc321e
#
_cell.length_a   1.000
_cell.length_b   1.000
_cell.length_c   1.000
_cell.angle_alpha   90.00
_cell.angle_beta   90.00
_cell.angle_gamma   90.00
#
_symmetry.space_group_name_H-M   'P 1'
#
loop_
_entity.id
_entity.type
_entity.pdbx_description
1 polymer ?
#
loop_
_entity_poly.entity_id
_entity_poly.type
_entity_poly.pdbx_seq_one_letter_code
_entity_poly.pdbx_strand_id
1 'polypeptide(L)'
;MTQLLVVETSPRGGQSVSRQMTQRFLTAWRAANPGGHIVHRDLVDSGLSFVTAPWLQAYFTSPADQTQAMREQLRLSDELVAELLVADYLVISTPVYNYNVPGSLKAWVDHIVRKGVTLGFDGKGLLEGKKATLLMASGGIYAEGSPIRDRDIATQYLRLILGVIG
;
A
#
# COMPACT_ATOMS: atom_id res chain seq x y z
N MET A 1 7.78 -18.49 8.88
CA MET A 1 6.46 -18.66 8.20
C MET A 1 6.30 -17.46 7.31
N THR A 2 6.09 -17.66 6.01
CA THR A 2 6.02 -16.57 5.03
C THR A 2 4.75 -15.75 5.22
N GLN A 3 4.86 -14.42 5.27
CA GLN A 3 3.73 -13.50 5.45
C GLN A 3 3.47 -12.68 4.20
N LEU A 4 2.22 -12.67 3.76
CA LEU A 4 1.73 -11.92 2.62
C LEU A 4 0.75 -10.85 3.10
N LEU A 5 1.03 -9.58 2.79
CA LEU A 5 0.07 -8.49 2.91
C LEU A 5 -0.59 -8.25 1.54
N VAL A 6 -1.90 -8.31 1.51
CA VAL A 6 -2.72 -7.99 0.33
C VAL A 6 -3.48 -6.71 0.58
N VAL A 7 -3.21 -5.70 -0.24
CA VAL A 7 -3.89 -4.40 -0.19
C VAL A 7 -4.83 -4.28 -1.39
N GLU A 8 -6.12 -4.18 -1.15
CA GLU A 8 -7.15 -4.00 -2.18
C GLU A 8 -7.81 -2.62 -2.10
N THR A 9 -8.12 -2.03 -3.27
CA THR A 9 -8.55 -0.63 -3.34
C THR A 9 -9.82 -0.42 -4.15
N SER A 10 -10.35 -1.47 -4.80
CA SER A 10 -11.50 -1.33 -5.68
C SER A 10 -12.83 -1.35 -4.91
N PRO A 11 -13.70 -0.33 -5.05
CA PRO A 11 -15.02 -0.31 -4.43
C PRO A 11 -16.05 -1.20 -5.15
N ARG A 12 -15.70 -1.85 -6.27
CA ARG A 12 -16.63 -2.61 -7.10
C ARG A 12 -16.96 -4.02 -6.59
N GLY A 13 -16.43 -4.43 -5.43
CA GLY A 13 -16.67 -5.75 -4.86
C GLY A 13 -16.36 -6.88 -5.85
N GLY A 14 -17.24 -7.86 -5.96
CA GLY A 14 -17.08 -9.03 -6.86
C GLY A 14 -17.03 -8.71 -8.36
N GLN A 15 -17.45 -7.52 -8.78
CA GLN A 15 -17.36 -7.07 -10.18
C GLN A 15 -16.02 -6.43 -10.53
N SER A 16 -15.11 -6.35 -9.57
CA SER A 16 -13.80 -5.74 -9.76
C SER A 16 -12.84 -6.69 -10.47
N VAL A 17 -12.27 -6.25 -11.59
CA VAL A 17 -11.23 -7.00 -12.31
C VAL A 17 -9.97 -7.15 -11.43
N SER A 18 -9.54 -6.10 -10.74
CA SER A 18 -8.38 -6.18 -9.86
C SER A 18 -8.59 -7.20 -8.72
N ARG A 19 -9.77 -7.24 -8.09
CA ARG A 19 -10.09 -8.24 -7.06
C ARG A 19 -10.12 -9.67 -7.62
N GLN A 20 -10.59 -9.87 -8.85
CA GLN A 20 -10.53 -11.18 -9.52
C GLN A 20 -9.06 -11.59 -9.79
N MET A 21 -8.19 -10.65 -10.16
CA MET A 21 -6.74 -10.91 -10.26
C MET A 21 -6.16 -11.32 -8.92
N THR A 22 -6.54 -10.66 -7.82
CA THR A 22 -6.13 -11.03 -6.45
C THR A 22 -6.52 -12.49 -6.14
N GLN A 23 -7.75 -12.91 -6.43
CA GLN A 23 -8.19 -14.28 -6.14
C GLN A 23 -7.35 -15.32 -6.89
N ARG A 24 -7.03 -15.06 -8.17
CA ARG A 24 -6.15 -15.93 -8.96
C ARG A 24 -4.74 -15.97 -8.39
N PHE A 25 -4.18 -14.82 -8.02
CA PHE A 25 -2.87 -14.72 -7.38
C PHE A 25 -2.85 -15.52 -6.07
N LEU A 26 -3.84 -15.34 -5.21
CA LEU A 26 -3.92 -16.01 -3.91
C LEU A 26 -4.05 -17.52 -4.04
N THR A 27 -4.74 -18.04 -5.05
CA THR A 27 -4.81 -19.47 -5.33
C THR A 27 -3.42 -20.05 -5.63
N ALA A 28 -2.67 -19.39 -6.52
CA ALA A 28 -1.30 -19.81 -6.86
C ALA A 28 -0.34 -19.65 -5.66
N TRP A 29 -0.48 -18.53 -4.92
CA TRP A 29 0.39 -18.24 -3.77
C TRP A 29 0.21 -19.27 -2.64
N ARG A 30 -1.03 -19.66 -2.32
CA ARG A 30 -1.31 -20.69 -1.30
C ARG A 30 -0.73 -22.04 -1.68
N ALA A 31 -0.81 -22.41 -2.95
CA ALA A 31 -0.23 -23.65 -3.45
C ALA A 31 1.31 -23.66 -3.32
N ALA A 32 1.96 -22.52 -3.55
CA ALA A 32 3.41 -22.38 -3.45
C ALA A 32 3.91 -22.16 -2.00
N ASN A 33 3.05 -21.73 -1.08
CA ASN A 33 3.39 -21.41 0.30
C ASN A 33 2.43 -22.12 1.29
N PRO A 34 2.47 -23.45 1.38
CA PRO A 34 1.66 -24.19 2.34
C PRO A 34 2.02 -23.77 3.76
N GLY A 35 1.04 -23.26 4.52
CA GLY A 35 1.25 -22.69 5.85
C GLY A 35 1.65 -21.22 5.89
N GLY A 36 1.72 -20.55 4.74
CA GLY A 36 1.89 -19.09 4.69
C GLY A 36 0.69 -18.34 5.28
N HIS A 37 0.95 -17.24 5.96
CA HIS A 37 -0.08 -16.37 6.54
C HIS A 37 -0.42 -15.22 5.58
N ILE A 38 -1.71 -14.90 5.45
CA ILE A 38 -2.21 -13.82 4.61
C ILE A 38 -2.93 -12.80 5.48
N VAL A 39 -2.45 -11.55 5.46
CA VAL A 39 -3.16 -10.39 5.98
C VAL A 39 -3.82 -9.69 4.81
N HIS A 40 -5.11 -9.38 4.94
CA HIS A 40 -5.90 -8.74 3.90
C HIS A 40 -6.36 -7.36 4.37
N ARG A 41 -5.92 -6.31 3.69
CA ARG A 41 -6.28 -4.92 3.95
C ARG A 41 -7.11 -4.38 2.80
N ASP A 42 -8.42 -4.28 3.01
CA ASP A 42 -9.32 -3.61 2.08
C ASP A 42 -9.40 -2.12 2.41
N LEU A 43 -8.89 -1.27 1.52
CA LEU A 43 -8.86 0.18 1.74
C LEU A 43 -10.23 0.85 1.57
N VAL A 44 -11.22 0.14 1.05
CA VAL A 44 -12.60 0.66 0.99
C VAL A 44 -13.24 0.67 2.38
N ASP A 45 -12.95 -0.36 3.19
CA ASP A 45 -13.54 -0.57 4.50
C ASP A 45 -12.61 -0.20 5.67
N SER A 46 -11.39 0.28 5.37
CA SER A 46 -10.36 0.52 6.40
C SER A 46 -10.53 1.80 7.21
N GLY A 47 -11.55 2.62 6.93
CA GLY A 47 -11.75 3.88 7.62
C GLY A 47 -10.61 4.88 7.43
N LEU A 48 -9.87 4.78 6.31
CA LEU A 48 -8.76 5.68 5.99
C LEU A 48 -9.22 7.13 5.90
N SER A 49 -8.61 7.98 6.72
CA SER A 49 -8.73 9.43 6.62
C SER A 49 -7.59 10.00 5.76
N PHE A 50 -7.82 11.16 5.19
CA PHE A 50 -6.71 11.97 4.66
C PHE A 50 -5.86 12.50 5.82
N VAL A 51 -4.58 12.79 5.52
CA VAL A 51 -3.70 13.47 6.45
C VAL A 51 -4.26 14.85 6.80
N THR A 52 -4.39 15.11 8.10
CA THR A 52 -4.94 16.35 8.65
C THR A 52 -3.90 17.13 9.44
N ALA A 53 -4.18 18.39 9.78
CA ALA A 53 -3.28 19.17 10.61
C ALA A 53 -3.03 18.53 12.00
N PRO A 54 -4.04 18.00 12.73
CA PRO A 54 -3.81 17.25 13.96
C PRO A 54 -2.95 15.99 13.77
N TRP A 55 -3.15 15.26 12.66
CA TRP A 55 -2.33 14.10 12.33
C TRP A 55 -0.86 14.50 12.11
N LEU A 56 -0.60 15.55 11.33
CA LEU A 56 0.75 16.06 11.09
C LEU A 56 1.40 16.55 12.39
N GLN A 57 0.67 17.24 13.25
CA GLN A 57 1.16 17.66 14.56
C GLN A 57 1.60 16.44 15.39
N ALA A 58 0.77 15.39 15.44
CA ALA A 58 1.11 14.16 16.13
C ALA A 58 2.34 13.47 15.52
N TYR A 59 2.41 13.42 14.19
CA TYR A 59 3.52 12.81 13.46
C TYR A 59 4.87 13.49 13.70
N PHE A 60 4.89 14.83 13.80
CA PHE A 60 6.14 15.59 14.04
C PHE A 60 6.47 15.74 15.52
N THR A 61 5.59 15.30 16.43
CA THR A 61 5.87 15.31 17.88
C THR A 61 6.66 14.05 18.26
N SER A 62 7.72 14.23 19.02
CA SER A 62 8.53 13.12 19.54
C SER A 62 7.62 12.11 20.28
N PRO A 63 7.82 10.79 20.13
CA PRO A 63 6.99 9.78 20.81
C PRO A 63 6.89 9.97 22.33
N ALA A 64 7.97 10.51 22.96
CA ALA A 64 7.99 10.79 24.39
C ALA A 64 7.04 11.94 24.80
N ASP A 65 6.80 12.89 23.89
CA ASP A 65 6.01 14.08 24.12
C ASP A 65 4.58 13.97 23.59
N GLN A 66 4.23 12.85 22.90
CA GLN A 66 2.89 12.65 22.36
C GLN A 66 1.85 12.48 23.48
N THR A 67 0.80 13.27 23.41
CA THR A 67 -0.41 13.06 24.21
C THR A 67 -1.16 11.81 23.78
N GLN A 68 -2.11 11.35 24.60
CA GLN A 68 -3.00 10.24 24.23
C GLN A 68 -3.81 10.56 22.96
N ALA A 69 -4.30 11.79 22.81
CA ALA A 69 -5.02 12.23 21.62
C ALA A 69 -4.13 12.16 20.35
N MET A 70 -2.87 12.52 20.43
CA MET A 70 -1.92 12.40 19.31
C MET A 70 -1.64 10.94 18.94
N ARG A 71 -1.49 10.07 19.92
CA ARG A 71 -1.34 8.62 19.66
C ARG A 71 -2.58 8.03 18.98
N GLU A 72 -3.77 8.47 19.37
CA GLU A 72 -5.01 8.04 18.70
C GLU A 72 -5.09 8.52 17.25
N GLN A 73 -4.61 9.75 16.94
CA GLN A 73 -4.49 10.23 15.55
C GLN A 73 -3.57 9.35 14.69
N LEU A 74 -2.52 8.79 15.27
CA LEU A 74 -1.54 7.96 14.55
C LEU A 74 -1.90 6.46 14.56
N ARG A 75 -2.85 6.02 15.36
CA ARG A 75 -3.19 4.60 15.60
C ARG A 75 -3.36 3.79 14.31
N LEU A 76 -4.18 4.29 13.38
CA LEU A 76 -4.38 3.60 12.10
C LEU A 76 -3.09 3.55 11.28
N SER A 77 -2.33 4.64 11.23
CA SER A 77 -1.04 4.67 10.53
C SER A 77 -0.05 3.66 11.14
N ASP A 78 0.01 3.56 12.46
CA ASP A 78 0.86 2.60 13.17
C ASP A 78 0.45 1.15 12.86
N GLU A 79 -0.86 0.87 12.80
CA GLU A 79 -1.41 -0.43 12.40
C GLU A 79 -1.00 -0.81 10.97
N LEU A 80 -1.20 0.10 10.00
CA LEU A 80 -0.86 -0.12 8.60
C LEU A 80 0.64 -0.33 8.39
N VAL A 81 1.47 0.41 9.11
CA VAL A 81 2.92 0.26 9.10
C VAL A 81 3.34 -1.09 9.72
N ALA A 82 2.72 -1.48 10.84
CA ALA A 82 3.02 -2.78 11.48
C ALA A 82 2.72 -3.96 10.54
N GLU A 83 1.60 -3.92 9.80
CA GLU A 83 1.28 -4.94 8.78
C GLU A 83 2.37 -5.01 7.69
N LEU A 84 2.84 -3.86 7.23
CA LEU A 84 3.86 -3.76 6.20
C LEU A 84 5.24 -4.24 6.69
N LEU A 85 5.61 -3.91 7.94
CA LEU A 85 6.88 -4.33 8.55
C LEU A 85 6.96 -5.85 8.70
N VAL A 86 5.87 -6.50 9.06
CA VAL A 86 5.82 -7.95 9.30
C VAL A 86 5.74 -8.74 7.99
N ALA A 87 5.19 -8.18 6.91
CA ALA A 87 5.04 -8.87 5.64
C ALA A 87 6.40 -9.13 4.95
N ASP A 88 6.60 -10.35 4.42
CA ASP A 88 7.69 -10.68 3.51
C ASP A 88 7.37 -10.29 2.07
N TYR A 89 6.08 -10.39 1.72
CA TYR A 89 5.52 -10.09 0.40
C TYR A 89 4.36 -9.14 0.50
N LEU A 90 4.30 -8.19 -0.44
CA LEU A 90 3.21 -7.23 -0.61
C LEU A 90 2.52 -7.46 -1.96
N VAL A 91 1.20 -7.52 -1.97
CA VAL A 91 0.41 -7.42 -3.20
C VAL A 91 -0.47 -6.18 -3.11
N ILE A 92 -0.34 -5.28 -4.06
CA ILE A 92 -1.25 -4.14 -4.23
C ILE A 92 -2.13 -4.39 -5.44
N SER A 93 -3.43 -4.55 -5.20
CA SER A 93 -4.43 -4.78 -6.23
C SER A 93 -5.33 -3.56 -6.37
N THR A 94 -5.22 -2.89 -7.53
CA THR A 94 -5.84 -1.58 -7.72
C THR A 94 -6.34 -1.37 -9.15
N PRO A 95 -7.49 -0.69 -9.32
CA PRO A 95 -7.83 -0.09 -10.61
C PRO A 95 -7.01 1.18 -10.85
N VAL A 96 -6.85 1.53 -12.12
CA VAL A 96 -6.34 2.84 -12.53
C VAL A 96 -7.51 3.79 -12.72
N TYR A 97 -7.55 4.87 -11.95
CA TYR A 97 -8.55 5.93 -12.09
C TYR A 97 -7.88 7.23 -12.53
N ASN A 98 -8.34 7.78 -13.66
CA ASN A 98 -7.80 9.03 -14.20
C ASN A 98 -6.25 9.00 -14.30
N TYR A 99 -5.71 7.91 -14.88
CA TYR A 99 -4.28 7.64 -15.09
C TYR A 99 -3.47 7.41 -13.82
N ASN A 100 -4.07 7.43 -12.64
CA ASN A 100 -3.37 7.28 -11.36
C ASN A 100 -4.08 6.28 -10.44
N VAL A 101 -3.57 6.13 -9.24
CA VAL A 101 -4.14 5.28 -8.19
C VAL A 101 -5.42 5.92 -7.60
N PRO A 102 -6.35 5.10 -7.07
CA PRO A 102 -7.49 5.63 -6.32
C PRO A 102 -7.06 6.47 -5.11
N GLY A 103 -7.91 7.42 -4.70
CA GLY A 103 -7.63 8.28 -3.55
C GLY A 103 -7.38 7.51 -2.24
N SER A 104 -8.06 6.37 -2.05
CA SER A 104 -7.81 5.49 -0.90
C SER A 104 -6.39 4.92 -0.88
N LEU A 105 -5.84 4.54 -2.05
CA LEU A 105 -4.47 4.05 -2.13
C LEU A 105 -3.46 5.18 -1.89
N LYS A 106 -3.75 6.39 -2.37
CA LYS A 106 -2.91 7.56 -2.05
C LYS A 106 -2.93 7.86 -0.55
N ALA A 107 -4.09 7.82 0.09
CA ALA A 107 -4.20 7.99 1.53
C ALA A 107 -3.42 6.91 2.30
N TRP A 108 -3.50 5.64 1.86
CA TRP A 108 -2.69 4.57 2.45
C TRP A 108 -1.19 4.85 2.34
N VAL A 109 -0.70 5.29 1.19
CA VAL A 109 0.71 5.69 1.00
C VAL A 109 1.09 6.80 1.98
N ASP A 110 0.23 7.81 2.17
CA ASP A 110 0.49 8.91 3.10
C ASP A 110 0.58 8.45 4.56
N HIS A 111 -0.11 7.37 4.92
CA HIS A 111 -0.03 6.78 6.25
C HIS A 111 1.19 5.88 6.46
N ILE A 112 1.70 5.23 5.42
CA ILE A 112 2.77 4.23 5.55
C ILE A 112 4.18 4.79 5.30
N VAL A 113 4.33 5.90 4.61
CA VAL A 113 5.65 6.55 4.41
C VAL A 113 5.98 7.37 5.64
N ARG A 114 6.65 6.74 6.60
CA ARG A 114 6.93 7.29 7.93
C ARG A 114 8.44 7.41 8.15
N LYS A 115 8.93 8.63 8.39
CA LYS A 115 10.34 8.86 8.75
C LYS A 115 10.70 8.16 10.07
N GLY A 116 11.83 7.48 10.06
CA GLY A 116 12.33 6.71 11.19
C GLY A 116 11.65 5.33 11.33
N VAL A 117 10.69 4.97 10.45
CA VAL A 117 9.96 3.68 10.53
C VAL A 117 10.02 2.91 9.21
N THR A 118 9.57 3.50 8.10
CA THR A 118 9.64 2.91 6.76
C THR A 118 10.62 3.65 5.85
N LEU A 119 10.98 4.89 6.20
CA LEU A 119 11.94 5.74 5.52
C LEU A 119 12.94 6.30 6.53
N GLY A 120 14.22 6.03 6.32
CA GLY A 120 15.30 6.55 7.20
C GLY A 120 15.44 8.07 7.15
N PHE A 121 16.05 8.63 8.16
CA PHE A 121 16.36 10.09 8.21
C PHE A 121 17.40 10.48 7.16
N ASP A 122 18.21 9.55 6.70
CA ASP A 122 19.17 9.68 5.59
C ASP A 122 18.53 9.53 4.21
N GLY A 123 17.23 9.28 4.14
CA GLY A 123 16.46 9.09 2.91
C GLY A 123 16.48 7.66 2.35
N LYS A 124 17.11 6.69 3.04
CA LYS A 124 17.09 5.29 2.65
C LYS A 124 15.81 4.62 3.10
N GLY A 125 15.31 3.70 2.28
CA GLY A 125 14.20 2.83 2.66
C GLY A 125 14.60 1.88 3.78
N LEU A 126 13.65 1.53 4.65
CA LEU A 126 13.87 0.64 5.79
C LEU A 126 13.18 -0.73 5.62
N LEU A 127 12.56 -0.98 4.45
CA LEU A 127 11.85 -2.22 4.13
C LEU A 127 12.65 -3.14 3.19
N GLU A 128 13.97 -3.08 3.25
CA GLU A 128 14.86 -3.85 2.39
C GLU A 128 14.56 -5.35 2.40
N GLY A 129 14.68 -5.97 1.23
CA GLY A 129 14.51 -7.43 1.05
C GLY A 129 13.06 -7.89 0.89
N LYS A 130 12.08 -7.01 1.02
CA LYS A 130 10.67 -7.33 0.75
C LYS A 130 10.39 -7.34 -0.75
N LYS A 131 9.37 -8.10 -1.17
CA LYS A 131 8.95 -8.20 -2.57
C LYS A 131 7.55 -7.68 -2.74
N ALA A 132 7.32 -6.89 -3.79
CA ALA A 132 5.99 -6.35 -4.11
C ALA A 132 5.52 -6.81 -5.50
N THR A 133 4.22 -7.12 -5.59
CA THR A 133 3.52 -7.40 -6.85
C THR A 133 2.38 -6.41 -7.02
N LEU A 134 2.33 -5.75 -8.17
CA LEU A 134 1.27 -4.81 -8.54
C LEU A 134 0.28 -5.50 -9.49
N LEU A 135 -0.97 -5.63 -9.09
CA LEU A 135 -2.08 -6.12 -9.90
C LEU A 135 -2.92 -4.92 -10.34
N MET A 136 -2.62 -4.43 -11.55
CA MET A 136 -3.19 -3.18 -12.05
C MET A 136 -4.30 -3.46 -13.06
N ALA A 137 -5.52 -2.97 -12.81
CA ALA A 137 -6.64 -3.04 -13.76
C ALA A 137 -6.89 -1.67 -14.38
N SER A 138 -6.69 -1.56 -15.69
CA SER A 138 -6.84 -0.30 -16.43
C SER A 138 -7.73 -0.47 -17.66
N GLY A 139 -8.39 0.61 -18.07
CA GLY A 139 -9.13 0.67 -19.33
C GLY A 139 -8.27 0.88 -20.58
N GLY A 140 -6.99 1.21 -20.41
CA GLY A 140 -6.01 1.42 -21.47
C GLY A 140 -4.91 0.38 -21.44
N ILE A 141 -4.24 0.20 -22.58
CA ILE A 141 -3.04 -0.65 -22.69
C ILE A 141 -1.82 0.24 -22.56
N TYR A 142 -1.08 0.10 -21.46
CA TYR A 142 0.14 0.88 -21.17
C TYR A 142 1.42 0.07 -21.36
N ALA A 143 1.34 -1.05 -22.09
CA ALA A 143 2.49 -1.90 -22.40
C ALA A 143 3.49 -1.21 -23.33
N GLU A 144 4.68 -1.78 -23.45
CA GLU A 144 5.70 -1.34 -24.39
C GLU A 144 5.14 -1.35 -25.83
N GLY A 145 5.45 -0.29 -26.60
CA GLY A 145 4.91 -0.09 -27.95
C GLY A 145 3.53 0.58 -27.99
N SER A 146 2.86 0.78 -26.87
CA SER A 146 1.60 1.52 -26.83
C SER A 146 1.84 3.05 -26.99
N PRO A 147 1.04 3.75 -27.81
CA PRO A 147 1.14 5.22 -27.97
C PRO A 147 0.74 5.98 -26.70
N ILE A 148 0.12 5.31 -25.72
CA ILE A 148 -0.30 5.89 -24.44
C ILE A 148 0.50 5.37 -23.26
N ARG A 149 1.62 4.68 -23.48
CA ARG A 149 2.48 4.11 -22.44
C ARG A 149 2.83 5.12 -21.35
N ASP A 150 3.20 6.33 -21.74
CA ASP A 150 3.66 7.38 -20.81
C ASP A 150 2.54 7.95 -19.92
N ARG A 151 1.29 7.57 -20.19
CA ARG A 151 0.14 7.93 -19.35
C ARG A 151 -0.07 6.98 -18.16
N ASP A 152 0.77 5.97 -17.99
CA ASP A 152 0.75 5.06 -16.83
C ASP A 152 1.44 5.69 -15.62
N ILE A 153 0.82 6.70 -15.06
CA ILE A 153 1.31 7.38 -13.86
C ILE A 153 1.14 6.48 -12.63
N ALA A 154 0.10 5.67 -12.58
CA ALA A 154 -0.19 4.80 -11.44
C ALA A 154 0.94 3.80 -11.16
N THR A 155 1.43 3.09 -12.18
CA THR A 155 2.54 2.13 -12.02
C THR A 155 3.84 2.85 -11.69
N GLN A 156 4.13 3.96 -12.36
CA GLN A 156 5.31 4.78 -12.09
C GLN A 156 5.33 5.27 -10.63
N TYR A 157 4.19 5.80 -10.16
CA TYR A 157 4.02 6.28 -8.78
C TYR A 157 4.27 5.17 -7.75
N LEU A 158 3.63 4.01 -7.91
CA LEU A 158 3.79 2.91 -6.98
C LEU A 158 5.21 2.35 -6.96
N ARG A 159 5.85 2.23 -8.13
CA ARG A 159 7.26 1.80 -8.21
C ARG A 159 8.19 2.78 -7.51
N LEU A 160 7.96 4.09 -7.70
CA LEU A 160 8.72 5.12 -7.02
C LEU A 160 8.60 4.99 -5.50
N ILE A 161 7.35 4.93 -4.98
CA ILE A 161 7.10 4.86 -3.54
C ILE A 161 7.70 3.59 -2.92
N LEU A 162 7.47 2.43 -3.54
CA LEU A 162 8.01 1.15 -3.05
C LEU A 162 9.54 1.16 -3.06
N GLY A 163 10.18 1.71 -4.09
CA GLY A 163 11.63 1.86 -4.14
C GLY A 163 12.19 2.89 -3.15
N VAL A 164 11.40 3.89 -2.76
CA VAL A 164 11.79 4.89 -1.75
C VAL A 164 11.77 4.31 -0.34
N ILE A 165 10.85 3.42 -0.04
CA ILE A 165 10.75 2.79 1.29
C ILE A 165 11.55 1.49 1.43
N GLY A 166 12.20 1.00 0.35
CA GLY A 166 13.07 -0.19 0.32
C GLY A 166 12.48 -1.33 -0.47
#